data_a4f566d01f7f18d1cfa07045c42b1e78
#
_entry.id   a4f566d01f7f18d1cfa07045c42b1e78
#
_cell.length_a   1.000
_cell.length_b   1.000
_cell.length_c   1.000
_cell.angle_alpha   90.00
_cell.angle_beta   90.00
_cell.angle_gamma   90.00
#
_symmetry.space_group_name_H-M   'P 1'
#
loop_
_entity.id
_entity.type
_entity.pdbx_description
1 polymer ?
#
loop_
_entity_poly.entity_id
_entity_poly.type
_entity_poly.pdbx_seq_one_letter_code
_entity_poly.pdbx_strand_id
1 'polypeptide(L)'
;LHALKDLNLIWPLFLPLFHCVYYLYLRMAERLSITKNGAKLNEAINKTLDDIRAAGTFKEERVITSKQAAEITVQGSDEKVLNFCANNYLGLANSPDLIEAAKEALDSHGFGLASVRFICGTTDMHKELEHLIAKFHGMEDCILYSSCFDANGGFFEALFNAEDAVISDQLNHASIIDGIRLCKAQRYRYNHMDMEDLERILKETQNLRYRCIVTDGVFSMDGDVAPLKEICDLADKYNALVWIDESHSAGFFGKTGRGTPEYCGVQGRIDFINSTMGKAMGGASGGYTCASKEVVTLLRQKSRPYLFSNTLAPSLVGAAIKTYTMLMESSTLPEKVLANTHLFRDRMTAAGFKLAGAYDHPICPVMLGDAALACKFADKMLEKGIYVIGFSYPVVPQGKARIRTQMSGAHTLEQVNRCVDAFIEVGKELGVIA
;
A
#
# COMPACT_ATOMS: atom_id res chain seq x y z
N LEU A 1 36.09 -17.89 -45.32
CA LEU A 1 35.13 -19.00 -44.97
C LEU A 1 35.87 -20.28 -44.49
N HIS A 2 37.21 -20.42 -44.65
CA HIS A 2 37.98 -21.58 -44.13
C HIS A 2 38.43 -21.40 -42.68
N ALA A 3 38.59 -20.18 -42.17
CA ALA A 3 39.05 -19.89 -40.81
C ALA A 3 37.97 -20.06 -39.73
N LEU A 4 36.69 -20.23 -40.07
CA LEU A 4 35.58 -20.42 -39.14
C LEU A 4 35.25 -21.90 -38.79
N LYS A 5 35.84 -22.84 -39.50
CA LYS A 5 35.65 -24.27 -39.22
C LYS A 5 36.53 -24.76 -38.04
N ASP A 6 37.65 -24.13 -37.77
CA ASP A 6 38.54 -24.54 -36.70
C ASP A 6 38.13 -24.02 -35.33
N LEU A 7 37.26 -22.98 -35.26
CA LEU A 7 36.73 -22.44 -34.01
C LEU A 7 35.72 -23.38 -33.33
N ASN A 8 35.01 -24.20 -34.12
CA ASN A 8 34.01 -25.16 -33.57
C ASN A 8 34.66 -26.41 -32.93
N LEU A 9 35.94 -26.70 -33.24
CA LEU A 9 36.70 -27.80 -32.64
C LEU A 9 37.39 -27.41 -31.33
N ILE A 10 37.61 -26.13 -31.10
CA ILE A 10 38.33 -25.63 -29.95
C ILE A 10 37.38 -25.16 -28.82
N TRP A 11 36.14 -24.79 -29.19
CA TRP A 11 35.10 -24.32 -28.25
C TRP A 11 34.72 -25.33 -27.14
N PRO A 12 34.55 -26.65 -27.40
CA PRO A 12 34.24 -27.62 -26.36
C PRO A 12 35.39 -27.85 -25.33
N LEU A 13 36.62 -27.54 -25.70
CA LEU A 13 37.79 -27.69 -24.78
C LEU A 13 37.92 -26.52 -23.78
N PHE A 14 37.36 -25.35 -24.12
CA PHE A 14 37.40 -24.16 -23.27
C PHE A 14 36.16 -24.02 -22.37
N LEU A 15 35.06 -24.69 -22.69
CA LEU A 15 33.84 -24.64 -21.87
C LEU A 15 34.05 -25.04 -20.39
N PRO A 16 34.80 -26.11 -20.06
CA PRO A 16 35.08 -26.47 -18.69
C PRO A 16 36.01 -25.45 -17.99
N LEU A 17 36.95 -24.84 -18.73
CA LEU A 17 37.84 -23.80 -18.20
C LEU A 17 37.04 -22.51 -17.91
N PHE A 18 36.15 -22.11 -18.80
CA PHE A 18 35.25 -20.96 -18.58
C PHE A 18 34.27 -21.20 -17.42
N HIS A 19 33.73 -22.40 -17.26
CA HIS A 19 32.90 -22.77 -16.11
C HIS A 19 33.71 -22.75 -14.82
N CYS A 20 34.95 -23.25 -14.84
CA CYS A 20 35.83 -23.26 -13.66
C CYS A 20 36.27 -21.85 -13.27
N VAL A 21 36.61 -20.99 -14.27
CA VAL A 21 36.99 -19.59 -14.05
C VAL A 21 35.79 -18.76 -13.58
N TYR A 22 34.61 -19.00 -14.17
CA TYR A 22 33.36 -18.35 -13.74
C TYR A 22 32.93 -18.78 -12.33
N TYR A 23 33.08 -20.07 -11.99
CA TYR A 23 32.81 -20.60 -10.64
C TYR A 23 33.86 -20.11 -9.62
N LEU A 24 35.13 -19.99 -10.02
CA LEU A 24 36.20 -19.38 -9.20
C LEU A 24 35.96 -17.88 -9.03
N TYR A 25 35.51 -17.18 -10.06
CA TYR A 25 35.15 -15.76 -10.01
C TYR A 25 33.94 -15.53 -9.08
N LEU A 26 32.89 -16.35 -9.18
CA LEU A 26 31.74 -16.29 -8.24
C LEU A 26 32.17 -16.61 -6.80
N ARG A 27 33.02 -17.64 -6.57
CA ARG A 27 33.56 -17.93 -5.23
C ARG A 27 34.51 -16.87 -4.71
N MET A 28 35.27 -16.21 -5.59
CA MET A 28 36.12 -15.07 -5.20
C MET A 28 35.29 -13.82 -4.94
N ALA A 29 34.23 -13.58 -5.72
CA ALA A 29 33.27 -12.52 -5.47
C ALA A 29 32.51 -12.71 -4.14
N GLU A 30 32.15 -13.95 -3.81
CA GLU A 30 31.60 -14.31 -2.48
C GLU A 30 32.58 -14.04 -1.32
N ARG A 31 33.91 -14.15 -1.57
CA ARG A 31 34.95 -13.85 -0.56
C ARG A 31 35.32 -12.38 -0.45
N LEU A 32 35.02 -11.56 -1.47
CA LEU A 32 35.49 -10.15 -1.55
C LEU A 32 34.56 -9.15 -0.86
N SER A 33 33.37 -9.57 -0.36
CA SER A 33 32.36 -8.65 0.17
C SER A 33 32.36 -8.47 1.69
N ILE A 34 33.11 -9.26 2.46
CA ILE A 34 33.02 -9.22 3.92
C ILE A 34 34.38 -8.80 4.53
N THR A 35 34.42 -7.60 5.11
CA THR A 35 35.57 -7.15 5.92
C THR A 35 35.60 -7.90 7.25
N LYS A 36 36.76 -7.92 7.93
CA LYS A 36 36.90 -8.52 9.27
C LYS A 36 35.88 -7.98 10.28
N ASN A 37 35.56 -6.70 10.19
CA ASN A 37 34.53 -6.06 11.04
C ASN A 37 33.11 -6.45 10.61
N GLY A 38 32.89 -6.63 9.31
CA GLY A 38 31.62 -7.13 8.76
C GLY A 38 31.31 -8.57 9.21
N ALA A 39 32.33 -9.43 9.35
CA ALA A 39 32.13 -10.80 9.86
C ALA A 39 31.55 -10.83 11.28
N LYS A 40 32.04 -9.95 12.19
CA LYS A 40 31.49 -9.84 13.55
C LYS A 40 30.03 -9.35 13.57
N LEU A 41 29.70 -8.41 12.66
CA LEU A 41 28.32 -7.94 12.52
C LEU A 41 27.43 -9.08 12.01
N ASN A 42 27.89 -9.87 11.04
CA ASN A 42 27.13 -10.99 10.50
C ASN A 42 26.85 -12.09 11.54
N GLU A 43 27.77 -12.34 12.50
CA GLU A 43 27.52 -13.25 13.63
C GLU A 43 26.30 -12.78 14.47
N ALA A 44 26.27 -11.48 14.79
CA ALA A 44 25.13 -10.91 15.55
C ALA A 44 23.83 -10.94 14.74
N ILE A 45 23.91 -10.63 13.43
CA ILE A 45 22.75 -10.67 12.51
C ILE A 45 22.22 -12.11 12.39
N ASN A 46 23.10 -13.11 12.22
CA ASN A 46 22.69 -14.51 12.09
C ASN A 46 21.95 -14.98 13.33
N LYS A 47 22.41 -14.62 14.52
CA LYS A 47 21.67 -14.91 15.75
C LYS A 47 20.26 -14.33 15.75
N THR A 48 20.11 -13.06 15.34
CA THR A 48 18.79 -12.41 15.22
C THR A 48 17.91 -13.12 14.18
N LEU A 49 18.48 -13.53 13.03
CA LEU A 49 17.76 -14.27 12.01
C LEU A 49 17.32 -15.66 12.49
N ASP A 50 18.14 -16.33 13.28
CA ASP A 50 17.80 -17.62 13.88
C ASP A 50 16.68 -17.47 14.92
N ASP A 51 16.70 -16.41 15.73
CA ASP A 51 15.60 -16.08 16.64
C ASP A 51 14.29 -15.81 15.88
N ILE A 52 14.32 -15.08 14.75
CA ILE A 52 13.16 -14.83 13.88
C ILE A 52 12.63 -16.15 13.28
N ARG A 53 13.52 -17.06 12.83
CA ARG A 53 13.12 -18.40 12.34
C ARG A 53 12.50 -19.24 13.42
N ALA A 54 13.12 -19.29 14.60
CA ALA A 54 12.62 -20.04 15.75
C ALA A 54 11.26 -19.54 16.23
N ALA A 55 11.01 -18.23 16.12
CA ALA A 55 9.71 -17.64 16.41
C ALA A 55 8.65 -17.90 15.31
N GLY A 56 9.00 -18.51 14.16
CA GLY A 56 8.10 -18.74 13.03
C GLY A 56 7.65 -17.45 12.32
N THR A 57 8.42 -16.35 12.48
CA THR A 57 8.08 -15.04 11.91
C THR A 57 8.97 -14.68 10.70
N PHE A 58 9.84 -15.60 10.29
CA PHE A 58 10.66 -15.41 9.09
C PHE A 58 9.77 -15.36 7.84
N LYS A 59 9.96 -14.32 7.02
CA LYS A 59 9.17 -14.10 5.82
C LYS A 59 9.96 -14.52 4.58
N GLU A 60 9.38 -15.37 3.77
CA GLU A 60 9.89 -15.72 2.46
C GLU A 60 9.02 -15.05 1.39
N GLU A 61 9.68 -14.40 0.41
CA GLU A 61 9.00 -13.75 -0.70
C GLU A 61 8.66 -14.78 -1.77
N ARG A 62 7.37 -14.84 -2.16
CA ARG A 62 6.93 -15.64 -3.32
C ARG A 62 7.09 -14.80 -4.58
N VAL A 63 7.91 -15.28 -5.52
CA VAL A 63 8.22 -14.56 -6.76
C VAL A 63 7.10 -14.74 -7.78
N ILE A 64 6.46 -13.64 -8.16
CA ILE A 64 5.43 -13.60 -9.21
C ILE A 64 6.13 -13.49 -10.57
N THR A 65 5.78 -14.36 -11.50
CA THR A 65 6.39 -14.46 -12.83
C THR A 65 5.49 -13.96 -13.97
N SER A 66 4.31 -13.44 -13.63
CA SER A 66 3.35 -12.83 -14.56
C SER A 66 3.16 -11.35 -14.29
N LYS A 67 2.33 -10.69 -15.11
CA LYS A 67 1.77 -9.38 -14.78
C LYS A 67 0.91 -9.47 -13.52
N GLN A 68 0.82 -8.37 -12.74
CA GLN A 68 -0.09 -8.29 -11.60
C GLN A 68 -1.54 -8.15 -12.09
N ALA A 69 -2.35 -9.15 -11.78
CA ALA A 69 -3.75 -9.24 -12.23
C ALA A 69 -4.58 -10.07 -11.23
N ALA A 70 -5.87 -10.33 -11.59
CA ALA A 70 -6.73 -11.26 -10.85
C ALA A 70 -6.19 -12.71 -10.90
N GLU A 71 -5.50 -13.09 -11.98
CA GLU A 71 -4.76 -14.34 -12.12
C GLU A 71 -3.27 -14.05 -12.29
N ILE A 72 -2.44 -14.76 -11.53
CA ILE A 72 -0.98 -14.65 -11.56
C ILE A 72 -0.33 -16.03 -11.65
N THR A 73 0.94 -16.07 -12.07
CA THR A 73 1.81 -17.24 -11.94
C THR A 73 2.89 -16.96 -10.91
N VAL A 74 3.29 -17.98 -10.16
CA VAL A 74 4.31 -17.91 -9.11
C VAL A 74 5.46 -18.82 -9.48
N GLN A 75 6.69 -18.42 -9.17
CA GLN A 75 7.89 -19.23 -9.46
C GLN A 75 7.74 -20.65 -8.91
N GLY A 76 8.10 -21.62 -9.73
CA GLY A 76 8.00 -23.06 -9.38
C GLY A 76 6.72 -23.73 -9.84
N SER A 77 5.77 -22.99 -10.44
CA SER A 77 4.57 -23.53 -11.07
C SER A 77 4.19 -22.73 -12.32
N ASP A 78 3.80 -23.43 -13.39
CA ASP A 78 3.22 -22.81 -14.58
C ASP A 78 1.69 -22.62 -14.46
N GLU A 79 1.10 -23.14 -13.38
CA GLU A 79 -0.34 -23.01 -13.14
C GLU A 79 -0.68 -21.61 -12.65
N LYS A 80 -1.78 -21.08 -13.18
CA LYS A 80 -2.32 -19.79 -12.72
C LYS A 80 -3.08 -19.96 -11.42
N VAL A 81 -2.88 -19.01 -10.53
CA VAL A 81 -3.63 -18.90 -9.26
C VAL A 81 -4.40 -17.59 -9.20
N LEU A 82 -5.57 -17.61 -8.56
CA LEU A 82 -6.38 -16.42 -8.32
C LEU A 82 -5.78 -15.60 -7.17
N ASN A 83 -5.52 -14.33 -7.43
CA ASN A 83 -4.84 -13.44 -6.48
C ASN A 83 -5.84 -12.60 -5.68
N PHE A 84 -5.97 -12.92 -4.40
CA PHE A 84 -6.80 -12.18 -3.45
C PHE A 84 -5.96 -11.44 -2.38
N CYS A 85 -4.68 -11.15 -2.67
CA CYS A 85 -3.76 -10.45 -1.76
C CYS A 85 -3.40 -9.03 -2.20
N ALA A 86 -3.41 -8.76 -3.53
CA ALA A 86 -2.92 -7.50 -4.05
C ALA A 86 -3.82 -6.32 -3.69
N ASN A 87 -3.23 -5.17 -3.37
CA ASN A 87 -3.96 -3.90 -3.19
C ASN A 87 -4.43 -3.30 -4.54
N ASN A 88 -4.69 -4.13 -5.53
CA ASN A 88 -5.11 -3.76 -6.88
C ASN A 88 -6.64 -3.63 -6.96
N TYR A 89 -7.23 -2.81 -6.09
CA TYR A 89 -8.68 -2.75 -5.88
C TYR A 89 -9.48 -2.49 -7.16
N LEU A 90 -9.02 -1.58 -8.02
CA LEU A 90 -9.68 -1.27 -9.29
C LEU A 90 -9.27 -2.20 -10.45
N GLY A 91 -8.26 -3.05 -10.23
CA GLY A 91 -7.75 -3.94 -11.28
C GLY A 91 -6.86 -3.25 -12.32
N LEU A 92 -6.40 -2.03 -12.05
CA LEU A 92 -5.71 -1.19 -13.03
C LEU A 92 -4.22 -1.49 -13.22
N ALA A 93 -3.58 -2.29 -12.35
CA ALA A 93 -2.15 -2.56 -12.41
C ALA A 93 -1.67 -3.17 -13.75
N ASN A 94 -2.56 -3.78 -14.52
CA ASN A 94 -2.29 -4.33 -15.84
C ASN A 94 -3.25 -3.77 -16.92
N SER A 95 -3.80 -2.58 -16.72
CA SER A 95 -4.71 -1.94 -17.67
C SER A 95 -3.97 -1.59 -18.98
N PRO A 96 -4.48 -2.00 -20.15
CA PRO A 96 -3.91 -1.57 -21.43
C PRO A 96 -3.88 -0.04 -21.59
N ASP A 97 -4.90 0.66 -21.12
CA ASP A 97 -5.00 2.13 -21.21
C ASP A 97 -3.90 2.82 -20.40
N LEU A 98 -3.59 2.31 -19.20
CA LEU A 98 -2.52 2.86 -18.38
C LEU A 98 -1.14 2.55 -18.96
N ILE A 99 -0.97 1.35 -19.51
CA ILE A 99 0.28 0.94 -20.17
C ILE A 99 0.54 1.84 -21.39
N GLU A 100 -0.48 2.14 -22.18
CA GLU A 100 -0.33 3.01 -23.35
C GLU A 100 -0.01 4.46 -22.92
N ALA A 101 -0.74 5.02 -21.97
CA ALA A 101 -0.45 6.36 -21.42
C ALA A 101 0.97 6.46 -20.84
N ALA A 102 1.48 5.37 -20.24
CA ALA A 102 2.86 5.32 -19.76
C ALA A 102 3.88 5.35 -20.91
N LYS A 103 3.61 4.65 -22.03
CA LYS A 103 4.47 4.68 -23.23
C LYS A 103 4.47 6.05 -23.90
N GLU A 104 3.29 6.66 -24.06
CA GLU A 104 3.18 8.03 -24.59
C GLU A 104 4.00 9.03 -23.75
N ALA A 105 3.97 8.89 -22.44
CA ALA A 105 4.77 9.70 -21.54
C ALA A 105 6.28 9.42 -21.65
N LEU A 106 6.70 8.18 -21.91
CA LEU A 106 8.09 7.84 -22.20
C LEU A 106 8.56 8.48 -23.51
N ASP A 107 7.73 8.43 -24.55
CA ASP A 107 8.06 9.01 -25.86
C ASP A 107 8.14 10.53 -25.81
N SER A 108 7.27 11.20 -25.07
CA SER A 108 7.20 12.68 -25.01
C SER A 108 8.15 13.29 -23.98
N HIS A 109 8.37 12.67 -22.82
CA HIS A 109 9.12 13.24 -21.68
C HIS A 109 10.33 12.41 -21.24
N GLY A 110 10.60 11.26 -21.88
CA GLY A 110 11.73 10.41 -21.59
C GLY A 110 11.54 9.51 -20.35
N PHE A 111 12.62 8.79 -20.00
CA PHE A 111 12.57 7.79 -18.92
C PHE A 111 12.53 8.39 -17.52
N GLY A 112 13.28 9.48 -17.28
CA GLY A 112 13.38 10.08 -15.95
C GLY A 112 13.98 11.47 -15.98
N LEU A 113 13.86 12.21 -14.87
CA LEU A 113 14.25 13.62 -14.79
C LEU A 113 15.66 13.83 -14.21
N ALA A 114 16.26 12.80 -13.62
CA ALA A 114 17.57 12.86 -12.95
C ALA A 114 17.69 14.03 -11.93
N SER A 115 16.58 14.42 -11.31
CA SER A 115 16.51 15.59 -10.45
C SER A 115 15.38 15.49 -9.42
N VAL A 116 15.48 16.32 -8.39
CA VAL A 116 14.40 16.65 -7.47
C VAL A 116 13.51 17.74 -8.08
N ARG A 117 12.30 17.91 -7.54
CA ARG A 117 11.25 18.77 -8.10
C ARG A 117 11.67 20.23 -8.30
N PHE A 118 12.30 20.86 -7.33
CA PHE A 118 12.56 22.30 -7.35
C PHE A 118 13.79 22.70 -8.21
N ILE A 119 14.68 21.77 -8.53
CA ILE A 119 15.86 22.07 -9.36
C ILE A 119 15.47 22.04 -10.83
N CYS A 120 15.27 20.87 -11.42
CA CYS A 120 14.85 20.68 -12.81
C CYS A 120 13.96 19.43 -13.02
N GLY A 121 13.37 18.87 -11.96
CA GLY A 121 12.55 17.65 -11.99
C GLY A 121 11.06 17.94 -12.03
N THR A 122 10.61 19.15 -12.34
CA THR A 122 9.17 19.47 -12.49
C THR A 122 8.85 19.69 -13.96
N THR A 123 7.90 18.93 -14.48
CA THR A 123 7.34 19.11 -15.84
C THR A 123 5.89 19.58 -15.76
N ASP A 124 5.34 19.96 -16.90
CA ASP A 124 3.92 20.25 -17.11
C ASP A 124 3.02 19.08 -16.68
N MET A 125 3.38 17.83 -17.03
CA MET A 125 2.64 16.62 -16.60
C MET A 125 2.52 16.50 -15.08
N HIS A 126 3.57 16.84 -14.32
CA HIS A 126 3.48 16.85 -12.86
C HIS A 126 2.45 17.86 -12.36
N LYS A 127 2.41 19.05 -12.99
CA LYS A 127 1.45 20.10 -12.62
C LYS A 127 0.02 19.74 -13.01
N GLU A 128 -0.16 19.09 -14.15
CA GLU A 128 -1.44 18.54 -14.57
C GLU A 128 -1.93 17.48 -13.58
N LEU A 129 -1.09 16.52 -13.22
CA LEU A 129 -1.46 15.48 -12.24
C LEU A 129 -1.82 16.07 -10.88
N GLU A 130 -1.03 17.04 -10.36
CA GLU A 130 -1.35 17.74 -9.12
C GLU A 130 -2.72 18.40 -9.17
N HIS A 131 -3.05 19.07 -10.28
CA HIS A 131 -4.38 19.70 -10.49
C HIS A 131 -5.51 18.65 -10.54
N LEU A 132 -5.32 17.54 -11.26
CA LEU A 132 -6.31 16.47 -11.36
C LEU A 132 -6.60 15.82 -10.01
N ILE A 133 -5.56 15.54 -9.22
CA ILE A 133 -5.70 14.97 -7.88
C ILE A 133 -6.43 15.94 -6.94
N ALA A 134 -6.05 17.20 -6.92
CA ALA A 134 -6.73 18.23 -6.13
C ALA A 134 -8.23 18.31 -6.49
N LYS A 135 -8.54 18.35 -7.78
CA LYS A 135 -9.92 18.33 -8.28
C LYS A 135 -10.67 17.05 -7.89
N PHE A 136 -10.01 15.90 -7.97
CA PHE A 136 -10.60 14.61 -7.59
C PHE A 136 -11.07 14.60 -6.13
N HIS A 137 -10.29 15.15 -5.23
CA HIS A 137 -10.61 15.24 -3.80
C HIS A 137 -11.41 16.48 -3.41
N GLY A 138 -11.63 17.41 -4.32
CA GLY A 138 -12.30 18.70 -4.02
C GLY A 138 -11.46 19.62 -3.14
N MET A 139 -10.12 19.53 -3.25
CA MET A 139 -9.15 20.33 -2.50
C MET A 139 -8.54 21.43 -3.39
N GLU A 140 -7.92 22.45 -2.78
CA GLU A 140 -7.39 23.59 -3.54
C GLU A 140 -6.12 23.28 -4.32
N ASP A 141 -5.20 22.50 -3.76
CA ASP A 141 -3.92 22.15 -4.38
C ASP A 141 -3.43 20.76 -3.92
N CYS A 142 -2.42 20.25 -4.63
CA CYS A 142 -1.81 18.95 -4.37
C CYS A 142 -0.29 19.02 -4.55
N ILE A 143 0.44 18.22 -3.78
CA ILE A 143 1.89 18.02 -3.92
C ILE A 143 2.19 16.53 -4.04
N LEU A 144 3.04 16.16 -5.02
CA LEU A 144 3.44 14.78 -5.31
C LEU A 144 4.71 14.38 -4.57
N TYR A 145 4.77 13.10 -4.18
CA TYR A 145 5.92 12.43 -3.55
C TYR A 145 6.22 11.10 -4.23
N SER A 146 7.39 10.52 -3.98
CA SER A 146 7.80 9.21 -4.50
C SER A 146 6.91 8.07 -3.98
N SER A 147 6.35 8.24 -2.78
CA SER A 147 5.42 7.30 -2.12
C SER A 147 4.53 8.03 -1.11
N CYS A 148 3.44 7.39 -0.68
CA CYS A 148 2.65 7.90 0.45
C CYS A 148 3.45 7.82 1.76
N PHE A 149 4.38 6.88 1.90
CA PHE A 149 5.30 6.84 3.04
C PHE A 149 6.09 8.13 3.16
N ASP A 150 6.62 8.64 2.03
CA ASP A 150 7.33 9.92 1.95
C ASP A 150 6.40 11.11 2.21
N ALA A 151 5.17 11.08 1.69
CA ALA A 151 4.17 12.12 1.94
C ALA A 151 3.86 12.23 3.44
N ASN A 152 3.60 11.10 4.11
CA ASN A 152 3.35 11.04 5.55
C ASN A 152 4.58 11.46 6.37
N GLY A 153 5.76 10.98 5.98
CA GLY A 153 7.03 11.33 6.63
C GLY A 153 7.39 12.82 6.53
N GLY A 154 7.02 13.46 5.42
CA GLY A 154 7.36 14.86 5.14
C GLY A 154 6.32 15.88 5.57
N PHE A 155 5.16 15.47 6.08
CA PHE A 155 4.05 16.36 6.39
C PHE A 155 4.20 17.02 7.76
N PHE A 156 4.26 16.24 8.83
CA PHE A 156 4.13 16.73 10.19
C PHE A 156 5.29 17.65 10.61
N GLU A 157 6.53 17.26 10.27
CA GLU A 157 7.74 18.07 10.56
C GLU A 157 7.70 19.44 9.87
N ALA A 158 7.08 19.52 8.68
CA ALA A 158 7.02 20.75 7.91
C ALA A 158 6.03 21.77 8.48
N LEU A 159 4.92 21.30 9.09
CA LEU A 159 3.81 22.14 9.53
C LEU A 159 3.80 22.44 11.04
N PHE A 160 4.10 21.43 11.87
CA PHE A 160 3.87 21.48 13.31
C PHE A 160 5.16 21.58 14.11
N ASN A 161 5.10 22.23 15.27
CA ASN A 161 6.22 22.40 16.17
C ASN A 161 5.82 22.11 17.64
N ALA A 162 6.69 22.42 18.61
CA ALA A 162 6.49 22.11 20.02
C ALA A 162 5.27 22.84 20.68
N GLU A 163 4.71 23.86 20.04
CA GLU A 163 3.52 24.57 20.51
C GLU A 163 2.21 23.88 20.07
N ASP A 164 2.31 22.86 19.24
CA ASP A 164 1.17 22.16 18.63
C ASP A 164 0.98 20.75 19.19
N ALA A 165 -0.21 20.18 19.01
CA ALA A 165 -0.52 18.78 19.27
C ALA A 165 -0.82 18.00 18.00
N VAL A 166 -0.30 16.77 17.90
CA VAL A 166 -0.71 15.77 16.94
C VAL A 166 -1.35 14.61 17.70
N ILE A 167 -2.64 14.36 17.41
CA ILE A 167 -3.49 13.39 18.13
C ILE A 167 -3.81 12.25 17.18
N SER A 168 -3.11 11.13 17.34
CA SER A 168 -3.09 10.01 16.39
C SER A 168 -3.94 8.84 16.87
N ASP A 169 -4.71 8.21 15.96
CA ASP A 169 -5.32 6.91 16.23
C ASP A 169 -4.25 5.85 16.52
N GLN A 170 -4.56 4.94 17.44
CA GLN A 170 -3.65 3.90 17.92
C GLN A 170 -3.20 2.93 16.82
N LEU A 171 -4.03 2.67 15.81
CA LEU A 171 -3.78 1.69 14.74
C LEU A 171 -3.35 2.33 13.41
N ASN A 172 -3.04 3.62 13.42
CA ASN A 172 -2.54 4.30 12.22
C ASN A 172 -1.32 3.59 11.62
N HIS A 173 -1.20 3.71 10.31
CA HIS A 173 -0.13 3.10 9.53
C HIS A 173 1.27 3.53 10.02
N ALA A 174 2.26 2.64 9.92
CA ALA A 174 3.63 2.87 10.37
C ALA A 174 4.25 4.17 9.82
N SER A 175 3.96 4.55 8.58
CA SER A 175 4.45 5.79 7.97
C SER A 175 3.92 7.05 8.67
N ILE A 176 2.69 7.02 9.16
CA ILE A 176 2.09 8.09 9.95
C ILE A 176 2.81 8.20 11.30
N ILE A 177 2.98 7.05 11.97
CA ILE A 177 3.69 6.98 13.26
C ILE A 177 5.11 7.52 13.11
N ASP A 178 5.83 7.12 12.05
CA ASP A 178 7.20 7.56 11.81
C ASP A 178 7.26 9.05 11.43
N GLY A 179 6.33 9.54 10.62
CA GLY A 179 6.20 10.97 10.32
C GLY A 179 5.96 11.82 11.57
N ILE A 180 5.09 11.36 12.48
CA ILE A 180 4.84 12.01 13.76
C ILE A 180 6.09 11.95 14.66
N ARG A 181 6.88 10.88 14.63
CA ARG A 181 8.14 10.77 15.39
C ARG A 181 9.19 11.78 14.94
N LEU A 182 9.24 12.15 13.67
CA LEU A 182 10.14 13.18 13.15
C LEU A 182 9.72 14.60 13.56
N CYS A 183 8.44 14.80 13.86
CA CYS A 183 7.89 16.08 14.25
C CYS A 183 8.23 16.44 15.70
N LYS A 184 8.36 17.75 15.98
CA LYS A 184 8.59 18.28 17.34
C LYS A 184 7.30 18.57 18.11
N ALA A 185 6.13 18.40 17.49
CA ALA A 185 4.84 18.60 18.15
C ALA A 185 4.65 17.65 19.34
N GLN A 186 3.82 18.05 20.29
CA GLN A 186 3.39 17.18 21.37
C GLN A 186 2.54 16.04 20.80
N ARG A 187 2.88 14.81 21.15
CA ARG A 187 2.31 13.60 20.55
C ARG A 187 1.33 12.97 21.52
N TYR A 188 0.09 12.84 21.07
CA TYR A 188 -0.99 12.17 21.79
C TYR A 188 -1.48 10.99 20.96
N ARG A 189 -1.99 9.97 21.63
CA ARG A 189 -2.55 8.80 20.99
C ARG A 189 -3.88 8.45 21.67
N TYR A 190 -4.95 8.36 20.89
CA TYR A 190 -6.23 7.88 21.39
C TYR A 190 -6.45 6.41 20.99
N ASN A 191 -7.25 5.71 21.79
CA ASN A 191 -7.62 4.32 21.52
C ASN A 191 -8.36 4.22 20.19
N HIS A 192 -8.12 3.14 19.47
CA HIS A 192 -8.66 2.95 18.13
C HIS A 192 -10.16 3.20 18.07
N MET A 193 -10.57 4.17 17.24
CA MET A 193 -11.95 4.59 17.00
C MET A 193 -12.74 4.99 18.28
N ASP A 194 -12.05 5.32 19.37
CA ASP A 194 -12.65 5.72 20.64
C ASP A 194 -12.82 7.25 20.69
N MET A 195 -14.03 7.71 20.42
CA MET A 195 -14.36 9.13 20.36
C MET A 195 -14.40 9.80 21.74
N GLU A 196 -14.65 9.03 22.80
CA GLU A 196 -14.61 9.57 24.19
C GLU A 196 -13.14 9.86 24.59
N ASP A 197 -12.22 8.95 24.26
CA ASP A 197 -10.79 9.14 24.49
C ASP A 197 -10.22 10.28 23.64
N LEU A 198 -10.64 10.38 22.35
CA LEU A 198 -10.29 11.50 21.48
C LEU A 198 -10.77 12.84 22.08
N GLU A 199 -12.03 12.92 22.53
CA GLU A 199 -12.60 14.12 23.13
C GLU A 199 -11.86 14.51 24.43
N ARG A 200 -11.49 13.54 25.26
CA ARG A 200 -10.67 13.77 26.47
C ARG A 200 -9.36 14.48 26.13
N ILE A 201 -8.62 13.96 25.11
CA ILE A 201 -7.35 14.54 24.68
C ILE A 201 -7.55 15.95 24.10
N LEU A 202 -8.59 16.16 23.31
CA LEU A 202 -8.93 17.47 22.76
C LEU A 202 -9.19 18.50 23.86
N LYS A 203 -9.83 18.11 24.97
CA LYS A 203 -10.04 18.95 26.16
C LYS A 203 -8.71 19.29 26.85
N GLU A 204 -7.83 18.31 27.01
CA GLU A 204 -6.53 18.47 27.68
C GLU A 204 -5.56 19.36 26.89
N THR A 205 -5.71 19.44 25.57
CA THR A 205 -4.79 20.15 24.68
C THR A 205 -5.28 21.54 24.23
N GLN A 206 -6.30 22.09 24.86
CA GLN A 206 -6.90 23.40 24.51
C GLN A 206 -5.92 24.58 24.60
N ASN A 207 -4.88 24.46 25.41
CA ASN A 207 -3.85 25.48 25.59
C ASN A 207 -2.78 25.48 24.48
N LEU A 208 -2.78 24.49 23.58
CA LEU A 208 -1.82 24.41 22.48
C LEU A 208 -2.32 25.19 21.26
N ARG A 209 -1.37 25.68 20.45
CA ARG A 209 -1.66 26.57 19.31
C ARG A 209 -2.55 25.90 18.27
N TYR A 210 -2.15 24.73 17.76
CA TYR A 210 -2.93 23.90 16.84
C TYR A 210 -3.05 22.47 17.39
N ARG A 211 -4.17 21.83 17.12
CA ARG A 211 -4.42 20.41 17.36
C ARG A 211 -4.78 19.77 16.05
N CYS A 212 -4.06 18.72 15.66
CA CYS A 212 -4.33 17.97 14.44
C CYS A 212 -4.74 16.53 14.81
N ILE A 213 -5.96 16.16 14.50
CA ILE A 213 -6.46 14.79 14.61
C ILE A 213 -5.97 14.04 13.38
N VAL A 214 -5.36 12.86 13.58
CA VAL A 214 -4.70 12.09 12.53
C VAL A 214 -5.21 10.67 12.53
N THR A 215 -5.75 10.20 11.39
CA THR A 215 -6.28 8.85 11.24
C THR A 215 -6.09 8.31 9.83
N ASP A 216 -5.91 6.99 9.69
CA ASP A 216 -6.23 6.32 8.43
C ASP A 216 -7.73 6.51 8.14
N GLY A 217 -8.13 6.71 6.91
CA GLY A 217 -9.55 6.69 6.50
C GLY A 217 -10.09 5.26 6.58
N VAL A 218 -9.30 4.30 6.11
CA VAL A 218 -9.54 2.86 6.28
C VAL A 218 -8.28 2.17 6.77
N PHE A 219 -8.40 1.39 7.84
CA PHE A 219 -7.29 0.67 8.46
C PHE A 219 -6.96 -0.62 7.70
N SER A 220 -5.73 -0.71 7.21
CA SER A 220 -5.29 -1.70 6.23
C SER A 220 -5.37 -3.16 6.68
N MET A 221 -5.24 -3.45 7.97
CA MET A 221 -5.22 -4.82 8.50
C MET A 221 -6.62 -5.31 8.89
N ASP A 222 -7.51 -4.39 9.25
CA ASP A 222 -8.82 -4.69 9.81
C ASP A 222 -9.96 -4.39 8.82
N GLY A 223 -9.76 -3.44 7.90
CA GLY A 223 -10.83 -2.99 6.99
C GLY A 223 -11.85 -2.10 7.68
N ASP A 224 -11.55 -1.62 8.89
CA ASP A 224 -12.39 -0.70 9.63
C ASP A 224 -12.34 0.69 9.00
N VAL A 225 -13.46 1.38 8.97
CA VAL A 225 -13.60 2.75 8.46
C VAL A 225 -13.60 3.71 9.64
N ALA A 226 -12.75 4.72 9.59
CA ALA A 226 -12.71 5.76 10.62
C ALA A 226 -14.08 6.47 10.73
N PRO A 227 -14.56 6.75 11.97
CA PRO A 227 -15.83 7.46 12.20
C PRO A 227 -15.65 8.97 11.91
N LEU A 228 -15.42 9.30 10.60
CA LEU A 228 -15.05 10.66 10.20
C LEU A 228 -16.10 11.70 10.52
N LYS A 229 -17.40 11.31 10.58
CA LYS A 229 -18.44 12.26 10.97
C LYS A 229 -18.24 12.74 12.41
N GLU A 230 -18.06 11.81 13.32
CA GLU A 230 -17.85 12.08 14.74
C GLU A 230 -16.50 12.80 14.97
N ILE A 231 -15.46 12.41 14.24
CA ILE A 231 -14.15 13.08 14.27
C ILE A 231 -14.28 14.53 13.83
N CYS A 232 -14.97 14.82 12.73
CA CYS A 232 -15.19 16.18 12.25
C CYS A 232 -16.07 16.99 13.22
N ASP A 233 -17.09 16.36 13.83
CA ASP A 233 -17.94 17.03 14.82
C ASP A 233 -17.12 17.44 16.07
N LEU A 234 -16.19 16.60 16.52
CA LEU A 234 -15.25 16.93 17.59
C LEU A 234 -14.22 17.98 17.13
N ALA A 235 -13.72 17.90 15.91
CA ALA A 235 -12.80 18.89 15.35
C ALA A 235 -13.44 20.28 15.33
N ASP A 236 -14.67 20.43 14.86
CA ASP A 236 -15.41 21.67 14.86
C ASP A 236 -15.64 22.19 16.29
N LYS A 237 -16.04 21.31 17.21
CA LYS A 237 -16.29 21.67 18.62
C LYS A 237 -15.05 22.20 19.33
N TYR A 238 -13.88 21.66 19.02
CA TYR A 238 -12.62 21.98 19.72
C TYR A 238 -11.65 22.79 18.85
N ASN A 239 -12.08 23.27 17.68
CA ASN A 239 -11.25 24.02 16.72
C ASN A 239 -9.95 23.26 16.40
N ALA A 240 -10.05 22.00 16.03
CA ALA A 240 -8.94 21.13 15.64
C ALA A 240 -8.94 20.90 14.12
N LEU A 241 -7.77 20.56 13.58
CA LEU A 241 -7.57 20.20 12.17
C LEU A 241 -7.76 18.68 12.02
N VAL A 242 -8.20 18.24 10.83
CA VAL A 242 -8.39 16.82 10.50
C VAL A 242 -7.48 16.43 9.33
N TRP A 243 -6.62 15.45 9.57
CA TRP A 243 -5.74 14.82 8.60
C TRP A 243 -6.10 13.34 8.42
N ILE A 244 -6.23 12.89 7.16
CA ILE A 244 -6.53 11.50 6.85
C ILE A 244 -5.57 10.89 5.82
N ASP A 245 -5.33 9.57 5.95
CA ASP A 245 -4.68 8.75 4.92
C ASP A 245 -5.74 7.93 4.16
N GLU A 246 -5.89 8.23 2.87
CA GLU A 246 -6.85 7.61 1.96
C GLU A 246 -6.24 6.48 1.12
N SER A 247 -5.10 5.93 1.52
CA SER A 247 -4.38 4.89 0.77
C SER A 247 -5.18 3.60 0.54
N HIS A 248 -6.19 3.34 1.37
CA HIS A 248 -7.07 2.18 1.27
C HIS A 248 -8.52 2.53 0.94
N SER A 249 -8.77 3.72 0.36
CA SER A 249 -10.13 4.18 0.05
C SER A 249 -10.20 5.01 -1.23
N ALA A 250 -9.20 5.88 -1.51
CA ALA A 250 -9.19 6.71 -2.72
C ALA A 250 -9.27 5.86 -3.99
N GLY A 251 -10.17 6.24 -4.88
CA GLY A 251 -10.40 5.66 -6.18
C GLY A 251 -11.54 4.64 -6.24
N PHE A 252 -11.94 4.03 -5.13
CA PHE A 252 -12.92 2.94 -5.16
C PHE A 252 -13.96 2.95 -4.02
N PHE A 253 -13.71 3.67 -2.93
CA PHE A 253 -14.60 3.71 -1.78
C PHE A 253 -15.49 4.97 -1.81
N GLY A 254 -16.73 4.84 -1.38
CA GLY A 254 -17.77 5.85 -1.58
C GLY A 254 -18.48 5.68 -2.93
N LYS A 255 -19.56 6.43 -3.13
CA LYS A 255 -20.46 6.30 -4.30
C LYS A 255 -19.76 6.53 -5.64
N THR A 256 -18.83 7.48 -5.69
CA THR A 256 -18.07 7.82 -6.89
C THR A 256 -16.57 7.58 -6.75
N GLY A 257 -16.17 6.84 -5.69
CA GLY A 257 -14.79 6.49 -5.42
C GLY A 257 -13.93 7.62 -4.84
N ARG A 258 -14.56 8.65 -4.25
CA ARG A 258 -13.85 9.79 -3.64
C ARG A 258 -13.29 9.51 -2.25
N GLY A 259 -13.43 8.27 -1.78
CA GLY A 259 -12.86 7.82 -0.51
C GLY A 259 -13.78 7.98 0.69
N THR A 260 -13.18 7.90 1.87
CA THR A 260 -13.88 7.95 3.16
C THR A 260 -14.65 9.24 3.41
N PRO A 261 -14.18 10.43 2.99
CA PRO A 261 -14.96 11.66 3.15
C PRO A 261 -16.30 11.61 2.42
N GLU A 262 -16.34 11.02 1.22
CA GLU A 262 -17.60 10.81 0.48
C GLU A 262 -18.48 9.77 1.19
N TYR A 263 -17.90 8.64 1.58
CA TYR A 263 -18.64 7.55 2.26
C TYR A 263 -19.28 8.02 3.57
N CYS A 264 -18.55 8.81 4.36
CA CYS A 264 -19.05 9.35 5.65
C CYS A 264 -19.86 10.65 5.51
N GLY A 265 -20.00 11.22 4.32
CA GLY A 265 -20.75 12.47 4.08
C GLY A 265 -20.10 13.71 4.71
N VAL A 266 -18.76 13.75 4.76
CA VAL A 266 -17.97 14.84 5.37
C VAL A 266 -17.03 15.54 4.38
N GLN A 267 -17.34 15.46 3.08
CA GLN A 267 -16.60 16.20 2.08
C GLN A 267 -16.58 17.70 2.40
N GLY A 268 -15.41 18.33 2.26
CA GLY A 268 -15.21 19.75 2.62
C GLY A 268 -14.99 20.02 4.12
N ARG A 269 -14.91 18.98 4.97
CA ARG A 269 -14.60 19.09 6.41
C ARG A 269 -13.23 18.51 6.79
N ILE A 270 -12.45 18.07 5.80
CA ILE A 270 -11.11 17.52 5.98
C ILE A 270 -10.09 18.56 5.56
N ASP A 271 -9.09 18.83 6.40
CA ASP A 271 -8.05 19.82 6.11
C ASP A 271 -6.92 19.26 5.26
N PHE A 272 -6.57 17.98 5.46
CA PHE A 272 -5.43 17.34 4.79
C PHE A 272 -5.77 15.91 4.38
N ILE A 273 -5.52 15.58 3.11
CA ILE A 273 -5.70 14.24 2.56
C ILE A 273 -4.37 13.77 2.01
N ASN A 274 -3.80 12.71 2.60
CA ASN A 274 -2.70 11.99 2.02
C ASN A 274 -3.20 10.70 1.38
N SER A 275 -2.56 10.25 0.29
CA SER A 275 -2.86 8.95 -0.30
C SER A 275 -1.76 8.47 -1.24
N THR A 276 -1.97 7.29 -1.84
CA THR A 276 -1.00 6.59 -2.68
C THR A 276 -1.53 6.33 -4.09
N MET A 277 -0.62 6.33 -5.05
CA MET A 277 -0.85 5.79 -6.39
C MET A 277 -0.34 4.34 -6.53
N GLY A 278 0.26 3.79 -5.49
CA GLY A 278 0.81 2.42 -5.46
C GLY A 278 -0.21 1.31 -5.16
N LYS A 279 -1.51 1.62 -5.17
CA LYS A 279 -2.59 0.65 -4.90
C LYS A 279 -3.71 0.76 -5.96
N ALA A 280 -4.91 1.21 -5.58
CA ALA A 280 -6.06 1.35 -6.49
C ALA A 280 -5.75 2.21 -7.72
N MET A 281 -4.98 3.27 -7.53
CA MET A 281 -4.71 4.29 -8.54
C MET A 281 -3.61 3.88 -9.54
N GLY A 282 -3.65 2.65 -10.04
CA GLY A 282 -2.72 2.11 -11.04
C GLY A 282 -1.69 1.13 -10.48
N GLY A 283 -1.45 1.11 -9.17
CA GLY A 283 -0.64 0.10 -8.49
C GLY A 283 0.88 0.21 -8.68
N ALA A 284 1.39 1.32 -9.24
CA ALA A 284 2.82 1.48 -9.47
C ALA A 284 3.52 2.15 -8.27
N SER A 285 3.75 3.44 -8.33
CA SER A 285 4.43 4.21 -7.29
C SER A 285 3.90 5.63 -7.24
N GLY A 286 4.18 6.31 -6.14
CA GLY A 286 3.80 7.69 -5.90
C GLY A 286 2.86 7.86 -4.72
N GLY A 287 2.95 9.03 -4.11
CA GLY A 287 2.06 9.50 -3.08
C GLY A 287 1.80 10.98 -3.24
N TYR A 288 0.86 11.50 -2.48
CA TYR A 288 0.50 12.90 -2.55
C TYR A 288 -0.12 13.40 -1.24
N THR A 289 -0.09 14.72 -1.08
CA THR A 289 -0.85 15.45 -0.07
C THR A 289 -1.73 16.48 -0.77
N CYS A 290 -3.04 16.48 -0.48
CA CYS A 290 -3.97 17.55 -0.87
C CYS A 290 -4.30 18.42 0.34
N ALA A 291 -4.30 19.74 0.13
CA ALA A 291 -4.58 20.70 1.19
C ALA A 291 -4.92 22.09 0.59
N SER A 292 -4.98 23.12 1.45
CA SER A 292 -5.01 24.50 0.99
C SER A 292 -3.74 24.87 0.23
N LYS A 293 -3.83 25.88 -0.61
CA LYS A 293 -2.70 26.36 -1.41
C LYS A 293 -1.51 26.81 -0.56
N GLU A 294 -1.77 27.42 0.59
CA GLU A 294 -0.73 27.86 1.53
C GLU A 294 0.03 26.68 2.12
N VAL A 295 -0.69 25.63 2.53
CA VAL A 295 -0.08 24.40 3.07
C VAL A 295 0.76 23.70 2.02
N VAL A 296 0.23 23.49 0.82
CA VAL A 296 0.97 22.88 -0.29
C VAL A 296 2.21 23.70 -0.65
N THR A 297 2.07 25.04 -0.68
CA THR A 297 3.21 25.93 -0.90
C THR A 297 4.29 25.76 0.17
N LEU A 298 3.89 25.69 1.44
CA LEU A 298 4.83 25.47 2.56
C LEU A 298 5.50 24.10 2.47
N LEU A 299 4.76 23.04 2.14
CA LEU A 299 5.31 21.70 1.93
C LEU A 299 6.37 21.70 0.82
N ARG A 300 6.16 22.42 -0.28
CA ARG A 300 7.16 22.58 -1.36
C ARG A 300 8.46 23.24 -0.87
N GLN A 301 8.41 24.07 0.16
CA GLN A 301 9.57 24.78 0.72
C GLN A 301 10.26 23.99 1.84
N LYS A 302 9.55 23.11 2.58
CA LYS A 302 10.05 22.52 3.82
C LYS A 302 10.05 21.00 3.85
N SER A 303 9.16 20.33 3.11
CA SER A 303 9.03 18.88 3.18
C SER A 303 10.29 18.20 2.64
N ARG A 304 11.03 17.55 3.53
CA ARG A 304 12.33 16.95 3.21
C ARG A 304 12.26 15.87 2.11
N PRO A 305 11.28 14.94 2.12
CA PRO A 305 11.16 13.97 1.04
C PRO A 305 10.89 14.61 -0.32
N TYR A 306 10.19 15.72 -0.38
CA TYR A 306 9.97 16.48 -1.62
C TYR A 306 11.26 17.20 -2.08
N LEU A 307 11.98 17.81 -1.15
CA LEU A 307 13.17 18.59 -1.47
C LEU A 307 14.39 17.73 -1.85
N PHE A 308 14.50 16.53 -1.27
CA PHE A 308 15.74 15.75 -1.32
C PHE A 308 15.59 14.35 -1.97
N SER A 309 14.36 13.95 -2.35
CA SER A 309 14.13 12.72 -3.10
C SER A 309 13.78 13.00 -4.56
N ASN A 310 14.00 12.02 -5.43
CA ASN A 310 13.74 12.15 -6.86
C ASN A 310 12.26 12.36 -7.15
N THR A 311 11.99 13.09 -8.25
CA THR A 311 10.65 13.23 -8.80
C THR A 311 10.12 11.93 -9.38
N LEU A 312 8.80 11.80 -9.51
CA LEU A 312 8.16 10.68 -10.20
C LEU A 312 8.57 10.66 -11.68
N ALA A 313 8.82 9.47 -12.20
CA ALA A 313 9.15 9.29 -13.60
C ALA A 313 7.96 9.62 -14.50
N PRO A 314 8.19 10.13 -15.73
CA PRO A 314 7.12 10.52 -16.66
C PRO A 314 6.11 9.40 -16.92
N SER A 315 6.55 8.16 -17.08
CA SER A 315 5.67 7.01 -17.30
C SER A 315 4.66 6.78 -16.16
N LEU A 316 5.09 7.00 -14.90
CA LEU A 316 4.20 6.89 -13.73
C LEU A 316 3.19 8.04 -13.70
N VAL A 317 3.65 9.25 -14.06
CA VAL A 317 2.80 10.45 -14.10
C VAL A 317 1.74 10.32 -15.20
N GLY A 318 2.11 9.88 -16.40
CA GLY A 318 1.18 9.67 -17.52
C GLY A 318 0.11 8.62 -17.19
N ALA A 319 0.50 7.48 -16.64
CA ALA A 319 -0.45 6.46 -16.19
C ALA A 319 -1.39 6.97 -15.09
N ALA A 320 -0.88 7.79 -14.15
CA ALA A 320 -1.69 8.37 -13.09
C ALA A 320 -2.69 9.41 -13.64
N ILE A 321 -2.29 10.29 -14.57
CA ILE A 321 -3.20 11.22 -15.25
C ILE A 321 -4.36 10.45 -15.89
N LYS A 322 -4.05 9.38 -16.63
CA LYS A 322 -5.06 8.52 -17.25
C LYS A 322 -6.01 7.92 -16.20
N THR A 323 -5.47 7.43 -15.08
CA THR A 323 -6.27 6.86 -13.98
C THR A 323 -7.28 7.86 -13.43
N TYR A 324 -6.83 9.05 -13.05
CA TYR A 324 -7.72 10.08 -12.49
C TYR A 324 -8.76 10.54 -13.50
N THR A 325 -8.39 10.68 -14.77
CA THR A 325 -9.34 11.03 -15.86
C THR A 325 -10.45 9.98 -15.97
N MET A 326 -10.09 8.69 -16.03
CA MET A 326 -11.07 7.59 -16.09
C MET A 326 -12.02 7.56 -14.88
N LEU A 327 -11.51 7.80 -13.68
CA LEU A 327 -12.31 7.78 -12.45
C LEU A 327 -13.19 9.03 -12.29
N MET A 328 -12.84 10.13 -12.93
CA MET A 328 -13.73 11.32 -12.99
C MET A 328 -14.85 11.17 -14.02
N GLU A 329 -14.68 10.31 -15.01
CA GLU A 329 -15.66 10.07 -16.07
C GLU A 329 -16.66 8.97 -15.73
N SER A 330 -16.29 8.01 -14.87
CA SER A 330 -17.11 6.81 -14.61
C SER A 330 -16.91 6.21 -13.21
N SER A 331 -18.01 5.76 -12.58
CA SER A 331 -18.03 4.98 -11.34
C SER A 331 -18.09 3.46 -11.55
N THR A 332 -18.02 2.98 -12.78
CA THR A 332 -18.16 1.54 -13.10
C THR A 332 -17.13 0.67 -12.39
N LEU A 333 -15.88 1.14 -12.22
CA LEU A 333 -14.85 0.37 -11.51
C LEU A 333 -15.12 0.27 -10.00
N PRO A 334 -15.42 1.38 -9.27
CA PRO A 334 -15.89 1.32 -7.88
C PRO A 334 -17.09 0.39 -7.68
N GLU A 335 -18.10 0.45 -8.56
CA GLU A 335 -19.29 -0.41 -8.49
C GLU A 335 -18.97 -1.90 -8.58
N LYS A 336 -18.03 -2.29 -9.46
CA LYS A 336 -17.54 -3.67 -9.55
C LYS A 336 -16.83 -4.14 -8.28
N VAL A 337 -16.01 -3.29 -7.68
CA VAL A 337 -15.34 -3.60 -6.41
C VAL A 337 -16.37 -3.87 -5.33
N LEU A 338 -17.39 -3.01 -5.21
CA LEU A 338 -18.45 -3.14 -4.23
C LEU A 338 -19.28 -4.42 -4.43
N ALA A 339 -19.67 -4.72 -5.67
CA ALA A 339 -20.41 -5.94 -6.00
C ALA A 339 -19.64 -7.21 -5.63
N ASN A 340 -18.35 -7.28 -5.96
CA ASN A 340 -17.48 -8.39 -5.60
C ASN A 340 -17.30 -8.52 -4.08
N THR A 341 -17.23 -7.38 -3.37
CA THR A 341 -17.12 -7.32 -1.92
C THR A 341 -18.35 -7.91 -1.25
N HIS A 342 -19.54 -7.46 -1.65
CA HIS A 342 -20.80 -7.96 -1.10
C HIS A 342 -20.97 -9.46 -1.36
N LEU A 343 -20.75 -9.92 -2.62
CA LEU A 343 -20.81 -11.34 -2.96
C LEU A 343 -19.91 -12.19 -2.06
N PHE A 344 -18.66 -11.77 -1.84
CA PHE A 344 -17.73 -12.48 -0.99
C PHE A 344 -18.20 -12.50 0.47
N ARG A 345 -18.55 -11.34 1.04
CA ARG A 345 -18.95 -11.21 2.45
C ARG A 345 -20.22 -11.98 2.77
N ASP A 346 -21.24 -11.87 1.91
CA ASP A 346 -22.53 -12.55 2.11
C ASP A 346 -22.35 -14.07 2.12
N ARG A 347 -21.64 -14.62 1.12
CA ARG A 347 -21.41 -16.05 1.03
C ARG A 347 -20.54 -16.59 2.16
N MET A 348 -19.46 -15.89 2.51
CA MET A 348 -18.57 -16.29 3.62
C MET A 348 -19.30 -16.26 4.97
N THR A 349 -20.11 -15.23 5.21
CA THR A 349 -20.93 -15.13 6.43
C THR A 349 -21.98 -16.23 6.48
N ALA A 350 -22.67 -16.51 5.38
CA ALA A 350 -23.63 -17.59 5.27
C ALA A 350 -23.00 -18.98 5.51
N ALA A 351 -21.74 -19.15 5.14
CA ALA A 351 -20.96 -20.38 5.38
C ALA A 351 -20.46 -20.51 6.84
N GLY A 352 -20.63 -19.49 7.68
CA GLY A 352 -20.25 -19.51 9.10
C GLY A 352 -18.88 -18.92 9.42
N PHE A 353 -18.19 -18.30 8.47
CA PHE A 353 -16.93 -17.61 8.74
C PHE A 353 -17.15 -16.29 9.49
N LYS A 354 -16.24 -15.98 10.41
CA LYS A 354 -16.18 -14.68 11.08
C LYS A 354 -15.32 -13.72 10.28
N LEU A 355 -15.93 -12.66 9.74
CA LEU A 355 -15.25 -11.59 9.03
C LEU A 355 -15.10 -10.36 9.92
N ALA A 356 -14.02 -9.59 9.72
CA ALA A 356 -13.82 -8.26 10.27
C ALA A 356 -13.99 -7.18 9.18
N GLY A 357 -13.96 -5.90 9.61
CA GLY A 357 -14.01 -4.74 8.72
C GLY A 357 -15.41 -4.36 8.26
N ALA A 358 -15.53 -3.19 7.66
CA ALA A 358 -16.78 -2.64 7.18
C ALA A 358 -17.37 -3.48 6.03
N TYR A 359 -18.71 -3.59 6.01
CA TYR A 359 -19.43 -4.42 5.03
C TYR A 359 -19.16 -4.00 3.57
N ASP A 360 -19.06 -2.70 3.31
CA ASP A 360 -18.84 -2.15 1.96
C ASP A 360 -17.38 -2.09 1.56
N HIS A 361 -16.42 -2.46 2.46
CA HIS A 361 -15.01 -2.33 2.16
C HIS A 361 -14.40 -3.64 1.62
N PRO A 362 -13.58 -3.61 0.53
CA PRO A 362 -13.02 -4.79 -0.12
C PRO A 362 -11.90 -5.51 0.66
N ILE A 363 -11.37 -4.92 1.72
CA ILE A 363 -10.56 -5.65 2.70
C ILE A 363 -11.51 -6.51 3.54
N CYS A 364 -11.41 -7.83 3.40
CA CYS A 364 -12.27 -8.80 4.06
C CYS A 364 -11.42 -9.77 4.90
N PRO A 365 -11.03 -9.41 6.13
CA PRO A 365 -10.25 -10.30 6.98
C PRO A 365 -11.10 -11.47 7.47
N VAL A 366 -10.66 -12.70 7.15
CA VAL A 366 -11.24 -13.94 7.64
C VAL A 366 -10.54 -14.30 8.95
N MET A 367 -11.23 -14.18 10.07
CA MET A 367 -10.65 -14.31 11.40
C MET A 367 -10.43 -15.78 11.78
N LEU A 368 -9.19 -16.17 12.06
CA LEU A 368 -8.79 -17.54 12.45
C LEU A 368 -8.29 -17.63 13.90
N GLY A 369 -7.74 -16.52 14.43
CA GLY A 369 -7.24 -16.44 15.80
C GLY A 369 -5.83 -17.00 15.99
N ASP A 370 -5.57 -18.23 15.56
CA ASP A 370 -4.28 -18.92 15.71
C ASP A 370 -3.34 -18.69 14.52
N ALA A 371 -2.05 -18.44 14.80
CA ALA A 371 -1.06 -18.13 13.78
C ALA A 371 -0.68 -19.34 12.90
N ALA A 372 -0.54 -20.54 13.52
CA ALA A 372 -0.20 -21.75 12.80
C ALA A 372 -1.37 -22.18 11.89
N LEU A 373 -2.61 -22.03 12.38
CA LEU A 373 -3.80 -22.26 11.59
C LEU A 373 -3.87 -21.31 10.38
N ALA A 374 -3.54 -20.03 10.55
CA ALA A 374 -3.54 -19.06 9.44
C ALA A 374 -2.51 -19.40 8.36
N CYS A 375 -1.31 -19.85 8.74
CA CYS A 375 -0.29 -20.33 7.79
C CYS A 375 -0.78 -21.58 7.04
N LYS A 376 -1.24 -22.59 7.77
CA LYS A 376 -1.74 -23.85 7.19
C LYS A 376 -2.94 -23.61 6.28
N PHE A 377 -3.84 -22.69 6.65
CA PHE A 377 -4.99 -22.31 5.85
C PHE A 377 -4.54 -21.67 4.52
N ALA A 378 -3.57 -20.73 4.57
CA ALA A 378 -3.05 -20.07 3.38
C ALA A 378 -2.37 -21.06 2.40
N ASP A 379 -1.62 -22.04 2.92
CA ASP A 379 -0.98 -23.07 2.11
C ASP A 379 -2.02 -23.95 1.41
N LYS A 380 -3.06 -24.40 2.13
CA LYS A 380 -4.15 -25.17 1.53
C LYS A 380 -4.97 -24.39 0.50
N MET A 381 -5.16 -23.10 0.71
CA MET A 381 -5.79 -22.25 -0.30
C MET A 381 -4.94 -22.18 -1.58
N LEU A 382 -3.61 -22.11 -1.44
CA LEU A 382 -2.72 -22.12 -2.59
C LEU A 382 -2.81 -23.46 -3.37
N GLU A 383 -2.92 -24.60 -2.69
CA GLU A 383 -3.18 -25.91 -3.32
C GLU A 383 -4.48 -25.94 -4.14
N LYS A 384 -5.48 -25.13 -3.74
CA LYS A 384 -6.74 -24.93 -4.48
C LYS A 384 -6.66 -23.87 -5.60
N GLY A 385 -5.45 -23.34 -5.84
CA GLY A 385 -5.23 -22.30 -6.83
C GLY A 385 -5.70 -20.91 -6.39
N ILE A 386 -5.79 -20.65 -5.09
CA ILE A 386 -6.16 -19.36 -4.49
C ILE A 386 -4.97 -18.81 -3.71
N TYR A 387 -4.43 -17.66 -4.17
CA TYR A 387 -3.31 -16.99 -3.55
C TYR A 387 -3.82 -16.02 -2.47
N VAL A 388 -3.63 -16.41 -1.22
CA VAL A 388 -3.91 -15.61 -0.02
C VAL A 388 -2.73 -15.69 0.94
N ILE A 389 -2.65 -14.77 1.90
CA ILE A 389 -1.59 -14.71 2.92
C ILE A 389 -2.21 -14.62 4.30
N GLY A 390 -1.69 -15.42 5.24
CA GLY A 390 -1.97 -15.33 6.65
C GLY A 390 -1.21 -14.17 7.31
N PHE A 391 -1.91 -13.42 8.16
CA PHE A 391 -1.31 -12.39 8.99
C PHE A 391 -1.40 -12.78 10.45
N SER A 392 -0.25 -12.69 11.15
CA SER A 392 -0.12 -13.00 12.57
C SER A 392 0.75 -11.95 13.26
N TYR A 393 0.97 -12.11 14.56
CA TYR A 393 1.93 -11.27 15.29
C TYR A 393 3.33 -11.30 14.62
N PRO A 394 4.06 -10.18 14.53
CA PRO A 394 3.76 -8.85 15.11
C PRO A 394 2.90 -7.92 14.22
N VAL A 395 2.47 -8.36 13.03
CA VAL A 395 1.70 -7.53 12.08
C VAL A 395 0.29 -7.26 12.59
N VAL A 396 -0.29 -8.24 13.27
CA VAL A 396 -1.58 -8.13 13.98
C VAL A 396 -1.41 -8.61 15.43
N PRO A 397 -2.27 -8.20 16.38
CA PRO A 397 -2.16 -8.62 17.77
C PRO A 397 -2.20 -10.13 17.94
N GLN A 398 -1.60 -10.64 19.04
CA GLN A 398 -1.69 -12.06 19.40
C GLN A 398 -3.15 -12.50 19.56
N GLY A 399 -3.47 -13.70 19.09
CA GLY A 399 -4.84 -14.23 19.09
C GLY A 399 -5.78 -13.59 18.03
N LYS A 400 -5.26 -12.75 17.15
CA LYS A 400 -5.99 -12.08 16.09
C LYS A 400 -5.50 -12.45 14.68
N ALA A 401 -4.87 -13.63 14.54
CA ALA A 401 -4.41 -14.11 13.24
C ALA A 401 -5.59 -14.27 12.26
N ARG A 402 -5.34 -13.97 11.00
CA ARG A 402 -6.36 -13.89 9.95
C ARG A 402 -5.79 -14.16 8.57
N ILE A 403 -6.64 -14.53 7.63
CA ILE A 403 -6.38 -14.39 6.20
C ILE A 403 -6.97 -13.06 5.76
N ARG A 404 -6.14 -12.12 5.27
CA ARG A 404 -6.64 -10.85 4.74
C ARG A 404 -6.90 -11.01 3.25
N THR A 405 -8.15 -11.22 2.86
CA THR A 405 -8.56 -11.20 1.46
C THR A 405 -8.88 -9.80 0.99
N GLN A 406 -8.62 -9.52 -0.28
CA GLN A 406 -8.90 -8.23 -0.90
C GLN A 406 -9.64 -8.44 -2.22
N MET A 407 -10.83 -7.87 -2.32
CA MET A 407 -11.61 -7.90 -3.56
C MET A 407 -11.08 -6.85 -4.53
N SER A 408 -11.16 -7.17 -5.82
CA SER A 408 -10.73 -6.29 -6.91
C SER A 408 -11.82 -6.21 -7.97
N GLY A 409 -11.96 -5.07 -8.62
CA GLY A 409 -12.80 -4.90 -9.80
C GLY A 409 -12.34 -5.74 -11.01
N ALA A 410 -11.11 -6.28 -10.96
CA ALA A 410 -10.62 -7.23 -11.96
C ALA A 410 -11.13 -8.66 -11.77
N HIS A 411 -11.59 -9.03 -10.56
CA HIS A 411 -12.19 -10.35 -10.35
C HIS A 411 -13.55 -10.45 -11.05
N THR A 412 -13.80 -11.58 -11.70
CA THR A 412 -15.15 -11.94 -12.15
C THR A 412 -15.97 -12.51 -10.97
N LEU A 413 -17.28 -12.46 -11.08
CA LEU A 413 -18.16 -13.08 -10.07
C LEU A 413 -17.88 -14.58 -9.91
N GLU A 414 -17.52 -15.27 -11.00
CA GLU A 414 -17.13 -16.68 -10.99
C GLU A 414 -15.84 -16.91 -10.21
N GLN A 415 -14.83 -16.05 -10.38
CA GLN A 415 -13.57 -16.11 -9.62
C GLN A 415 -13.79 -15.86 -8.13
N VAL A 416 -14.65 -14.92 -7.78
CA VAL A 416 -15.05 -14.68 -6.37
C VAL A 416 -15.76 -15.90 -5.80
N ASN A 417 -16.71 -16.50 -6.55
CA ASN A 417 -17.40 -17.71 -6.12
C ASN A 417 -16.44 -18.87 -5.91
N ARG A 418 -15.52 -19.11 -6.85
CA ARG A 418 -14.47 -20.15 -6.73
C ARG A 418 -13.59 -19.93 -5.47
N CYS A 419 -13.25 -18.69 -5.18
CA CYS A 419 -12.50 -18.36 -3.96
C CYS A 419 -13.28 -18.74 -2.70
N VAL A 420 -14.57 -18.36 -2.63
CA VAL A 420 -15.45 -18.70 -1.49
C VAL A 420 -15.61 -20.22 -1.34
N ASP A 421 -15.82 -20.94 -2.44
CA ASP A 421 -15.95 -22.42 -2.42
C ASP A 421 -14.68 -23.07 -1.84
N ALA A 422 -13.49 -22.59 -2.25
CA ALA A 422 -12.22 -23.04 -1.70
C ALA A 422 -12.11 -22.73 -0.19
N PHE A 423 -12.51 -21.53 0.26
CA PHE A 423 -12.56 -21.20 1.67
C PHE A 423 -13.48 -22.14 2.46
N ILE A 424 -14.65 -22.46 1.93
CA ILE A 424 -15.60 -23.38 2.58
C ILE A 424 -15.01 -24.80 2.70
N GLU A 425 -14.41 -25.31 1.64
CA GLU A 425 -13.78 -26.63 1.63
C GLU A 425 -12.63 -26.70 2.66
N VAL A 426 -11.69 -25.75 2.61
CA VAL A 426 -10.55 -25.67 3.54
C VAL A 426 -11.01 -25.40 4.97
N GLY A 427 -12.04 -24.55 5.14
CA GLY A 427 -12.61 -24.22 6.44
C GLY A 427 -13.22 -25.44 7.14
N LYS A 428 -13.91 -26.30 6.40
CA LYS A 428 -14.42 -27.59 6.91
C LYS A 428 -13.31 -28.57 7.23
N GLU A 429 -12.34 -28.72 6.32
CA GLU A 429 -11.17 -29.60 6.50
C GLU A 429 -10.38 -29.24 7.77
N LEU A 430 -10.21 -27.97 8.07
CA LEU A 430 -9.46 -27.48 9.21
C LEU A 430 -10.31 -27.22 10.47
N GLY A 431 -11.62 -27.52 10.43
CA GLY A 431 -12.52 -27.36 11.57
C GLY A 431 -12.78 -25.89 11.96
N VAL A 432 -12.66 -24.96 11.03
CA VAL A 432 -12.95 -23.52 11.22
C VAL A 432 -14.46 -23.25 11.15
N ILE A 433 -15.14 -23.98 10.31
CA ILE A 433 -16.61 -23.98 10.13
C ILE A 433 -17.14 -25.41 10.14
N ALA A 434 -18.45 -25.55 10.34
CA ALA A 434 -19.14 -26.85 10.38
C ALA A 434 -19.32 -27.49 8.99
#